data_cef681d76430a2e3bd8a32c9dee229f4
#
_entry.id   cef681d76430a2e3bd8a32c9dee229f4
#
_cell.length_a   1.000
_cell.length_b   1.000
_cell.length_c   1.000
_cell.angle_alpha   90.00
_cell.angle_beta   90.00
_cell.angle_gamma   90.00
#
_symmetry.space_group_name_H-M   'P 1'
#
loop_
_entity.id
_entity.type
_entity.pdbx_description
1 polymer ?
#
loop_
_entity_poly.entity_id
_entity_poly.type
_entity_poly.pdbx_seq_one_letter_code
_entity_poly.pdbx_strand_id
1 'polypeptide(L)' 'MSKENNLKQIINSRGLKAKWLSEQLGVHETEPSQWVAGRRRPRNDQIKQLAKILGCKVKDLYPDYKPQ' A
#
# COMPACT_ATOMS: atom_id res chain seq x y z
N MET A 1 13.69 -12.98 7.23
CA MET A 1 12.98 -11.97 7.18
C MET A 1 11.82 -12.03 6.36
N SER A 2 10.86 -11.50 6.73
CA SER A 2 9.65 -11.64 6.04
C SER A 2 9.70 -10.91 4.79
N LYS A 3 8.88 -11.24 3.86
CA LYS A 3 8.70 -10.53 2.78
C LYS A 3 7.90 -9.45 2.96
N GLU A 4 8.17 -8.61 3.78
CA GLU A 4 7.30 -7.58 3.98
C GLU A 4 7.18 -6.71 2.83
N ASN A 5 6.09 -6.08 2.66
CA ASN A 5 5.91 -5.06 1.68
C ASN A 5 6.53 -3.79 2.21
N ASN A 6 6.86 -2.87 1.35
CA ASN A 6 7.46 -1.62 1.76
C ASN A 6 6.40 -0.57 2.10
N LEU A 7 5.13 -0.91 1.97
CA LEU A 7 4.06 0.05 2.22
C LEU A 7 4.10 0.55 3.67
N LYS A 8 4.29 -0.36 4.60
CA LYS A 8 4.34 0.02 6.00
C LYS A 8 5.46 1.01 6.27
N GLN A 9 6.63 0.77 5.68
CA GLN A 9 7.76 1.66 5.89
C GLN A 9 7.49 3.03 5.29
N ILE A 10 6.92 3.08 4.10
CA ILE A 10 6.65 4.34 3.44
C ILE A 10 5.61 5.13 4.22
N ILE A 11 4.55 4.47 4.66
CA ILE A 11 3.51 5.13 5.42
C ILE A 11 4.06 5.67 6.73
N ASN A 12 4.84 4.86 7.43
CA ASN A 12 5.39 5.29 8.70
C ASN A 12 6.36 6.45 8.54
N SER A 13 7.17 6.42 7.50
CA SER A 13 8.16 7.47 7.31
C SER A 13 7.49 8.79 6.96
N ARG A 14 6.28 8.76 6.44
CA ARG A 14 5.55 9.97 6.08
C ARG A 14 4.49 10.35 7.09
N GLY A 15 4.35 9.57 8.15
CA GLY A 15 3.35 9.88 9.17
C GLY A 15 1.93 9.68 8.71
N LEU A 16 1.71 8.79 7.73
CA LEU A 16 0.38 8.55 7.22
C LEU A 16 -0.27 7.39 7.94
N LYS A 17 -1.58 7.30 7.85
CA LYS A 17 -2.33 6.23 8.49
C LYS A 17 -3.18 5.49 7.49
N ALA A 18 -3.54 4.27 7.84
CA ALA A 18 -4.37 3.45 6.96
C ALA A 18 -5.70 4.13 6.66
N LYS A 19 -6.25 4.85 7.62
CA LYS A 19 -7.52 5.54 7.40
C LYS A 19 -7.39 6.57 6.29
N TRP A 20 -6.27 7.28 6.26
CA TRP A 20 -6.04 8.26 5.19
C TRP A 20 -6.02 7.57 3.84
N LEU A 21 -5.37 6.41 3.76
CA LEU A 21 -5.33 5.67 2.51
C LEU A 21 -6.71 5.22 2.09
N SER A 22 -7.53 4.79 3.05
CA SER A 22 -8.88 4.36 2.72
C SER A 22 -9.69 5.50 2.13
N GLU A 23 -9.50 6.69 2.63
CA GLU A 23 -10.21 7.85 2.11
C GLU A 23 -9.74 8.19 0.70
N GLN A 24 -8.44 8.07 0.45
CA GLN A 24 -7.91 8.38 -0.87
C GLN A 24 -8.38 7.36 -1.91
N LEU A 25 -8.53 6.12 -1.50
CA LEU A 25 -8.90 5.06 -2.43
C LEU A 25 -10.39 4.78 -2.47
N GLY A 26 -11.15 5.35 -1.54
CA GLY A 26 -12.58 5.12 -1.50
C GLY A 26 -12.94 3.71 -1.05
N VAL A 27 -12.13 3.13 -0.16
CA VAL A 27 -12.41 1.80 0.38
C VAL A 27 -12.54 1.89 1.88
N HIS A 28 -13.02 0.81 2.51
CA HIS A 28 -13.16 0.78 3.95
C HIS A 28 -11.79 0.76 4.60
N GLU A 29 -11.68 1.37 5.76
CA GLU A 29 -10.35 1.50 6.38
C GLU A 29 -9.75 0.16 6.76
N THR A 30 -10.53 -0.90 6.86
CA THR A 30 -9.96 -2.21 7.13
C THR A 30 -9.10 -2.71 5.98
N GLU A 31 -9.36 -2.25 4.77
CA GLU A 31 -8.57 -2.71 3.62
C GLU A 31 -7.11 -2.27 3.73
N PRO A 32 -6.82 -0.97 3.78
CA PRO A 32 -5.41 -0.56 3.88
C PRO A 32 -4.77 -1.04 5.17
N SER A 33 -5.54 -1.16 6.23
CA SER A 33 -5.02 -1.64 7.50
C SER A 33 -4.45 -3.04 7.34
N GLN A 34 -5.14 -3.89 6.58
CA GLN A 34 -4.67 -5.25 6.35
C GLN A 34 -3.46 -5.26 5.42
N TRP A 35 -3.41 -4.36 4.46
CA TRP A 35 -2.25 -4.26 3.58
C TRP A 35 -1.01 -3.87 4.39
N VAL A 36 -1.15 -2.90 5.26
CA VAL A 36 -0.03 -2.44 6.07
C VAL A 36 0.42 -3.54 7.03
N ALA A 37 -0.54 -4.29 7.56
CA ALA A 37 -0.21 -5.38 8.47
C ALA A 37 0.37 -6.59 7.76
N GLY A 38 0.30 -6.62 6.42
CA GLY A 38 0.83 -7.75 5.69
C GLY A 38 -0.11 -8.93 5.64
N ARG A 39 -1.36 -8.76 6.04
CA ARG A 39 -2.31 -9.86 6.04
C ARG A 39 -2.99 -10.04 4.70
N ARG A 40 -3.11 -8.98 3.93
CA ARG A 40 -3.71 -9.03 2.61
C ARG A 40 -2.90 -8.17 1.68
N ARG A 41 -3.03 -8.45 0.39
CA ARG A 41 -2.32 -7.70 -0.61
C ARG A 41 -3.33 -6.94 -1.46
N PRO A 42 -3.10 -5.67 -1.75
CA PRO A 42 -4.03 -4.92 -2.60
C PRO A 42 -3.98 -5.47 -4.02
N ARG A 43 -5.04 -5.20 -4.77
CA ARG A 43 -5.08 -5.63 -6.16
C ARG A 43 -4.10 -4.80 -6.96
N ASN A 44 -3.78 -5.27 -8.17
CA ASN A 44 -2.82 -4.56 -9.00
C ASN A 44 -3.23 -3.12 -9.28
N ASP A 45 -4.53 -2.88 -9.54
CA ASP A 45 -4.97 -1.52 -9.77
C ASP A 45 -4.88 -0.68 -8.50
N GLN A 46 -5.08 -1.28 -7.34
CA GLN A 46 -4.94 -0.57 -6.09
C GLN A 46 -3.49 -0.24 -5.81
N ILE A 47 -2.58 -1.14 -6.17
CA ILE A 47 -1.16 -0.88 -6.00
C ILE A 47 -0.74 0.31 -6.86
N LYS A 48 -1.27 0.38 -8.08
CA LYS A 48 -0.97 1.52 -8.94
C LYS A 48 -1.49 2.81 -8.34
N GLN A 49 -2.68 2.78 -7.77
CA GLN A 49 -3.23 3.96 -7.15
C GLN A 49 -2.42 4.37 -5.93
N LEU A 50 -2.00 3.41 -5.13
CA LEU A 50 -1.17 3.69 -3.98
C LEU A 50 0.14 4.36 -4.41
N ALA A 51 0.78 3.83 -5.44
CA ALA A 51 2.02 4.41 -5.92
C ALA A 51 1.82 5.84 -6.38
N LYS A 52 0.69 6.10 -7.04
CA LYS A 52 0.41 7.45 -7.51
C LYS A 52 0.16 8.40 -6.34
N ILE A 53 -0.63 7.95 -5.38
CA ILE A 53 -0.96 8.78 -4.22
C ILE A 53 0.30 9.08 -3.41
N LEU A 54 1.15 8.09 -3.26
CA LEU A 54 2.35 8.25 -2.44
C LEU A 54 3.53 8.82 -3.22
N GLY A 55 3.38 8.98 -4.54
CA GLY A 55 4.44 9.57 -5.33
C GLY A 55 5.65 8.67 -5.48
N CYS A 56 5.43 7.37 -5.56
CA CYS A 56 6.52 6.42 -5.72
C CYS A 56 6.16 5.42 -6.80
N LYS A 57 7.04 4.47 -7.05
CA LYS A 57 6.80 3.45 -8.06
C LYS A 57 6.12 2.24 -7.44
N VAL A 58 5.37 1.49 -8.26
CA VAL A 58 4.71 0.31 -7.75
C VAL A 58 5.71 -0.67 -7.15
N LYS A 59 6.91 -0.76 -7.71
CA LYS A 59 7.91 -1.67 -7.19
C LYS A 59 8.55 -1.16 -5.91
N ASP A 60 8.38 0.11 -5.61
CA ASP A 60 8.84 0.63 -4.33
C ASP A 60 7.93 0.13 -3.21
N LEU A 61 6.67 -0.12 -3.54
CA LEU A 61 5.72 -0.63 -2.56
C LEU A 61 5.76 -2.15 -2.50
N TYR A 62 5.76 -2.79 -3.66
CA TYR A 62 5.76 -4.23 -3.77
C TYR A 62 6.80 -4.64 -4.78
N PRO A 63 8.02 -4.94 -4.34
CA PRO A 63 9.10 -5.26 -5.28
C PRO A 63 8.79 -6.44 -6.18
N ASP A 64 7.92 -7.34 -5.73
CA ASP A 64 7.56 -8.50 -6.53
C ASP A 64 6.34 -8.26 -7.40
N TYR A 65 5.91 -7.00 -7.53
CA TYR A 65 4.75 -6.67 -8.35
C TYR A 65 4.95 -7.09 -9.79
N LYS A 66 3.94 -7.72 -10.35
CA LYS A 66 3.98 -8.13 -11.74
C LYS A 66 2.77 -7.59 -12.45
N PRO A 67 2.96 -6.77 -13.47
CA PRO A 67 1.83 -6.21 -14.21
C PRO A 67 1.17 -7.33 -15.00
N GLN A 68 -0.12 -7.21 -15.20
CA GLN A 68 -0.85 -8.20 -15.93
C GLN A 68 -0.95 -7.84 -17.37
#